data_fc88542d589b2a41375e36ae3736d599
#
_entry.id   fc88542d589b2a41375e36ae3736d599
#
_cell.length_a   1.000
_cell.length_b   1.000
_cell.length_c   1.000
_cell.angle_alpha   90.00
_cell.angle_beta   90.00
_cell.angle_gamma   90.00
#
_symmetry.space_group_name_H-M   'P 1'
#
loop_
_entity.id
_entity.type
_entity.pdbx_description
1 polymer ?
#
loop_
_entity_poly.entity_id
_entity_poly.type
_entity_poly.pdbx_seq_one_letter_code
_entity_poly.pdbx_strand_id
1 'polypeptide(L)'
;MKGRTSNSTGIKDWADIDWKVVNTQVSKLLHRIFRATRNARIGSGSWKKVRSLMKLLQRSFSVLLSAIQKVTQKNKGKNTAGIDGFIAIDRQQRSKLMNSWNWTEALPTRRVYIPKRNGKKRSLGIPAIKDRIGQAIMKMAYEPVFEISFETQSYGFRPGRSCHDAIEDIFQTLKQGSTYKWVLDADIKAAFDNISHDFILKKIEGLPGRNVIRKWLKAGYVEEWKHYYDTESGSPQGGIISPLLSNIAVLWSTRTAFRL
;
A
#
# COMPACT_ATOMS: atom_id res chain seq x y z
N MET A 1 0.99 9.40 16.01
CA MET A 1 1.73 10.43 15.22
C MET A 1 1.01 11.76 15.36
N LYS A 2 1.50 12.70 16.16
CA LYS A 2 1.02 14.09 16.19
C LYS A 2 1.91 14.89 15.21
N GLY A 3 1.47 15.08 14.00
CA GLY A 3 2.21 15.87 13.02
C GLY A 3 1.25 16.40 11.96
N ARG A 4 0.87 17.67 12.07
CA ARG A 4 0.23 18.40 10.97
C ARG A 4 1.19 18.37 9.77
N THR A 5 0.70 17.98 8.61
CA THR A 5 1.34 18.30 7.35
C THR A 5 1.31 19.83 7.22
N SER A 6 2.47 20.47 7.26
CA SER A 6 2.54 21.92 7.13
C SER A 6 2.22 22.32 5.69
N ASN A 7 1.14 23.06 5.49
CA ASN A 7 0.85 23.74 4.22
C ASN A 7 1.70 25.00 4.13
N SER A 8 2.98 24.84 3.80
CA SER A 8 3.91 25.98 3.59
C SER A 8 3.68 26.71 2.26
N THR A 9 2.78 26.18 1.39
CA THR A 9 2.55 26.72 0.05
C THR A 9 1.39 27.71 -0.03
N GLY A 10 0.62 27.90 1.05
CA GLY A 10 -0.54 28.80 1.07
C GLY A 10 -1.74 28.34 0.22
N ILE A 11 -1.67 27.16 -0.43
CA ILE A 11 -2.74 26.61 -1.27
C ILE A 11 -3.95 26.31 -0.37
N LYS A 12 -5.07 26.96 -0.63
CA LYS A 12 -6.33 26.75 0.11
C LYS A 12 -7.37 25.97 -0.68
N ASP A 13 -7.29 25.99 -2.00
CA ASP A 13 -8.25 25.37 -2.89
C ASP A 13 -7.59 24.26 -3.71
N TRP A 14 -8.37 23.19 -3.97
CA TRP A 14 -7.95 22.04 -4.76
C TRP A 14 -7.65 22.39 -6.23
N ALA A 15 -8.28 23.46 -6.77
CA ALA A 15 -8.05 23.88 -8.15
C ALA A 15 -6.71 24.62 -8.36
N ASP A 16 -6.16 25.21 -7.30
CA ASP A 16 -4.94 26.02 -7.37
C ASP A 16 -3.67 25.14 -7.34
N ILE A 17 -3.84 23.81 -7.33
CA ILE A 17 -2.74 22.87 -7.20
C ILE A 17 -1.98 22.72 -8.52
N ASP A 18 -0.72 23.09 -8.54
CA ASP A 18 0.21 22.73 -9.60
C ASP A 18 0.65 21.27 -9.47
N TRP A 19 0.00 20.39 -10.21
CA TRP A 19 0.27 18.96 -10.19
C TRP A 19 1.66 18.58 -10.72
N LYS A 20 2.27 19.41 -11.58
CA LYS A 20 3.63 19.18 -12.07
C LYS A 20 4.64 19.34 -10.92
N VAL A 21 4.48 20.41 -10.14
CA VAL A 21 5.30 20.64 -8.92
C VAL A 21 5.08 19.52 -7.90
N VAL A 22 3.83 19.16 -7.61
CA VAL A 22 3.49 18.09 -6.67
C VAL A 22 4.14 16.77 -7.08
N ASN A 23 3.97 16.34 -8.33
CA ASN A 23 4.51 15.08 -8.82
C ASN A 23 6.05 15.07 -8.79
N THR A 24 6.69 16.20 -9.13
CA THR A 24 8.14 16.34 -9.07
C THR A 24 8.67 16.21 -7.64
N GLN A 25 8.00 16.84 -6.66
CA GLN A 25 8.41 16.76 -5.25
C GLN A 25 8.23 15.35 -4.69
N VAL A 26 7.11 14.69 -5.00
CA VAL A 26 6.85 13.28 -4.59
C VAL A 26 7.91 12.38 -5.19
N SER A 27 8.16 12.45 -6.51
CA SER A 27 9.16 11.64 -7.20
C SER A 27 10.56 11.82 -6.61
N LYS A 28 10.98 13.06 -6.33
CA LYS A 28 12.27 13.34 -5.67
C LYS A 28 12.38 12.66 -4.31
N LEU A 29 11.32 12.67 -3.49
CA LEU A 29 11.32 12.01 -2.19
C LEU A 29 11.41 10.48 -2.31
N LEU A 30 10.65 9.89 -3.22
CA LEU A 30 10.69 8.44 -3.49
C LEU A 30 12.09 7.98 -3.93
N HIS A 31 12.71 8.70 -4.88
CA HIS A 31 14.06 8.41 -5.32
C HIS A 31 15.10 8.56 -4.20
N ARG A 32 14.96 9.56 -3.33
CA ARG A 32 15.85 9.73 -2.17
C ARG A 32 15.74 8.58 -1.20
N ILE A 33 14.52 8.09 -0.91
CA ILE A 33 14.31 6.92 -0.04
C ILE A 33 14.92 5.68 -0.70
N PHE A 34 14.65 5.44 -1.97
CA PHE A 34 15.18 4.30 -2.71
C PHE A 34 16.72 4.27 -2.66
N ARG A 35 17.40 5.38 -3.04
CA ARG A 35 18.86 5.47 -2.99
C ARG A 35 19.43 5.30 -1.58
N ALA A 36 18.80 5.94 -0.58
CA ALA A 36 19.24 5.79 0.81
C ALA A 36 19.10 4.35 1.30
N THR A 37 18.03 3.65 0.92
CA THR A 37 17.82 2.23 1.28
C THR A 37 18.84 1.34 0.59
N ARG A 38 19.08 1.55 -0.72
CA ARG A 38 20.10 0.79 -1.45
C ARG A 38 21.47 0.92 -0.77
N ASN A 39 21.89 2.14 -0.46
CA ASN A 39 23.16 2.39 0.20
C ASN A 39 23.22 1.78 1.61
N ALA A 40 22.14 1.87 2.39
CA ALA A 40 22.09 1.25 3.72
C ALA A 40 22.21 -0.29 3.67
N ARG A 41 21.68 -0.94 2.62
CA ARG A 41 21.77 -2.40 2.43
C ARG A 41 23.15 -2.88 2.05
N ILE A 42 23.89 -2.12 1.27
CA ILE A 42 25.28 -2.46 0.86
C ILE A 42 26.33 -1.94 1.87
N GLY A 43 25.90 -1.46 3.04
CA GLY A 43 26.79 -0.99 4.10
C GLY A 43 27.39 0.41 3.91
N SER A 44 27.12 1.09 2.79
CA SER A 44 27.63 2.44 2.49
C SER A 44 26.70 3.58 2.97
N GLY A 45 25.62 3.24 3.71
CA GLY A 45 24.61 4.20 4.16
C GLY A 45 24.03 3.86 5.52
N SER A 46 23.12 4.71 5.99
CA SER A 46 22.52 4.58 7.31
C SER A 46 21.01 4.40 7.27
N TRP A 47 20.49 3.40 7.96
CA TRP A 47 19.07 3.20 8.21
C TRP A 47 18.41 4.38 8.94
N LYS A 48 19.18 5.14 9.74
CA LYS A 48 18.70 6.39 10.36
C LYS A 48 18.27 7.40 9.29
N LYS A 49 19.05 7.54 8.20
CA LYS A 49 18.73 8.40 7.05
C LYS A 49 17.45 7.92 6.33
N VAL A 50 17.31 6.62 6.10
CA VAL A 50 16.10 6.04 5.50
C VAL A 50 14.87 6.38 6.33
N ARG A 51 14.90 6.12 7.64
CA ARG A 51 13.80 6.44 8.56
C ARG A 51 13.46 7.93 8.59
N SER A 52 14.47 8.81 8.55
CA SER A 52 14.26 10.26 8.47
C SER A 52 13.55 10.68 7.20
N LEU A 53 13.94 10.14 6.05
CA LEU A 53 13.30 10.43 4.76
C LEU A 53 11.87 9.87 4.69
N MET A 54 11.62 8.69 5.24
CA MET A 54 10.25 8.15 5.37
C MET A 54 9.36 9.04 6.23
N LYS A 55 9.87 9.56 7.37
CA LYS A 55 9.15 10.51 8.23
C LYS A 55 8.86 11.81 7.48
N LEU A 56 9.82 12.33 6.71
CA LEU A 56 9.65 13.52 5.89
C LEU A 56 8.55 13.30 4.84
N LEU A 57 8.56 12.17 4.14
CA LEU A 57 7.54 11.82 3.16
C LEU A 57 6.14 11.77 3.80
N GLN A 58 6.00 11.12 4.95
CA GLN A 58 4.72 11.00 5.67
C GLN A 58 4.15 12.35 6.16
N ARG A 59 4.98 13.39 6.23
CA ARG A 59 4.60 14.77 6.63
C ARG A 59 4.51 15.72 5.43
N SER A 60 4.89 15.28 4.25
CA SER A 60 4.94 16.13 3.06
C SER A 60 3.53 16.46 2.57
N PHE A 61 3.26 17.75 2.38
CA PHE A 61 2.00 18.22 1.84
C PHE A 61 1.77 17.72 0.40
N SER A 62 2.80 17.71 -0.44
CA SER A 62 2.72 17.19 -1.82
C SER A 62 2.37 15.70 -1.85
N VAL A 63 2.87 14.92 -0.89
CA VAL A 63 2.51 13.50 -0.77
C VAL A 63 1.04 13.33 -0.34
N LEU A 64 0.56 14.18 0.58
CA LEU A 64 -0.84 14.23 0.95
C LEU A 64 -1.74 14.53 -0.26
N LEU A 65 -1.42 15.59 -1.02
CA LEU A 65 -2.16 15.96 -2.23
C LEU A 65 -2.20 14.79 -3.24
N SER A 66 -1.07 14.17 -3.51
CA SER A 66 -0.97 13.01 -4.39
C SER A 66 -1.82 11.82 -3.89
N ALA A 67 -1.84 11.57 -2.58
CA ALA A 67 -2.64 10.52 -1.95
C ALA A 67 -4.15 10.81 -2.08
N ILE A 68 -4.58 12.06 -1.80
CA ILE A 68 -5.98 12.48 -1.97
C ILE A 68 -6.38 12.33 -3.44
N GLN A 69 -5.58 12.81 -4.40
CA GLN A 69 -5.86 12.67 -5.84
C GLN A 69 -6.02 11.19 -6.22
N LYS A 70 -5.09 10.34 -5.79
CA LYS A 70 -5.13 8.91 -6.08
C LYS A 70 -6.42 8.25 -5.58
N VAL A 71 -6.81 8.54 -4.34
CA VAL A 71 -7.96 7.90 -3.68
C VAL A 71 -9.29 8.42 -4.24
N THR A 72 -9.41 9.75 -4.45
CA THR A 72 -10.69 10.40 -4.75
C THR A 72 -10.94 10.66 -6.24
N GLN A 73 -9.92 10.50 -7.09
CA GLN A 73 -10.04 10.77 -8.52
C GLN A 73 -9.59 9.60 -9.41
N LYS A 74 -8.42 8.98 -9.10
CA LYS A 74 -7.81 7.97 -10.00
C LYS A 74 -8.24 6.53 -9.70
N ASN A 75 -8.49 6.18 -8.46
CA ASN A 75 -8.87 4.81 -8.09
C ASN A 75 -10.28 4.46 -8.58
N LYS A 76 -10.47 3.22 -9.03
CA LYS A 76 -11.78 2.69 -9.43
C LYS A 76 -12.83 2.77 -8.29
N GLY A 77 -12.39 2.58 -7.04
CA GLY A 77 -13.24 2.64 -5.85
C GLY A 77 -13.50 4.07 -5.31
N LYS A 78 -13.22 5.13 -6.07
CA LYS A 78 -13.37 6.54 -5.63
C LYS A 78 -14.79 6.91 -5.17
N ASN A 79 -15.79 6.28 -5.76
CA ASN A 79 -17.21 6.52 -5.47
C ASN A 79 -17.78 5.53 -4.42
N THR A 80 -16.95 4.73 -3.76
CA THR A 80 -17.40 3.74 -2.80
C THR A 80 -17.04 4.18 -1.39
N ALA A 81 -18.04 4.45 -0.55
CA ALA A 81 -17.85 4.82 0.85
C ALA A 81 -17.34 3.65 1.71
N GLY A 82 -16.58 3.97 2.75
CA GLY A 82 -16.28 3.06 3.86
C GLY A 82 -17.44 2.94 4.83
N ILE A 83 -17.13 2.58 6.08
CA ILE A 83 -18.14 2.47 7.15
C ILE A 83 -18.70 3.83 7.58
N ASP A 84 -17.95 4.91 7.35
CA ASP A 84 -18.32 6.28 7.68
C ASP A 84 -19.29 6.92 6.67
N GLY A 85 -19.65 6.22 5.59
CA GLY A 85 -20.51 6.74 4.53
C GLY A 85 -19.90 7.87 3.71
N PHE A 86 -18.68 8.32 4.03
CA PHE A 86 -18.09 9.51 3.41
C PHE A 86 -17.46 9.19 2.05
N ILE A 87 -17.72 10.07 1.07
CA ILE A 87 -17.11 10.08 -0.26
C ILE A 87 -16.65 11.51 -0.56
N ALA A 88 -15.51 11.70 -1.21
CA ALA A 88 -15.01 13.00 -1.61
C ALA A 88 -15.12 13.20 -3.13
N ILE A 89 -16.34 13.49 -3.60
CA ILE A 89 -16.67 13.57 -5.02
C ILE A 89 -16.31 14.94 -5.61
N ASP A 90 -16.57 16.02 -4.86
CA ASP A 90 -16.43 17.38 -5.33
C ASP A 90 -15.12 18.05 -4.89
N ARG A 91 -14.87 19.25 -5.43
CA ARG A 91 -13.71 20.10 -5.16
C ARG A 91 -13.66 20.54 -3.69
N GLN A 92 -14.81 20.93 -3.12
CA GLN A 92 -14.87 21.48 -1.77
C GLN A 92 -14.51 20.41 -0.72
N GLN A 93 -15.03 19.18 -0.91
CA GLN A 93 -14.71 18.04 -0.04
C GLN A 93 -13.22 17.70 -0.08
N ARG A 94 -12.57 17.76 -1.27
CA ARG A 94 -11.11 17.55 -1.40
C ARG A 94 -10.33 18.68 -0.73
N SER A 95 -10.73 19.94 -0.92
CA SER A 95 -10.12 21.09 -0.23
C SER A 95 -10.25 20.96 1.29
N LYS A 96 -11.39 20.52 1.79
CA LYS A 96 -11.59 20.23 3.21
C LYS A 96 -10.67 19.12 3.71
N LEU A 97 -10.56 18.00 2.99
CA LEU A 97 -9.61 16.92 3.33
C LEU A 97 -8.16 17.41 3.38
N MET A 98 -7.76 18.20 2.40
CA MET A 98 -6.41 18.77 2.31
C MET A 98 -6.09 19.70 3.51
N ASN A 99 -7.02 20.60 3.84
CA ASN A 99 -6.81 21.63 4.87
C ASN A 99 -7.00 21.09 6.30
N SER A 100 -7.83 20.06 6.49
CA SER A 100 -8.12 19.46 7.80
C SER A 100 -7.45 18.11 8.03
N TRP A 101 -6.45 17.74 7.20
CA TRP A 101 -5.81 16.45 7.32
C TRP A 101 -5.12 16.26 8.67
N ASN A 102 -5.44 15.15 9.30
CA ASN A 102 -4.74 14.63 10.47
C ASN A 102 -4.77 13.09 10.44
N TRP A 103 -3.81 12.48 11.12
CA TRP A 103 -3.81 11.04 11.35
C TRP A 103 -4.88 10.71 12.40
N THR A 104 -5.89 9.96 12.00
CA THR A 104 -6.99 9.51 12.87
C THR A 104 -6.77 8.08 13.35
N GLU A 105 -7.62 7.62 14.26
CA GLU A 105 -7.73 6.19 14.56
C GLU A 105 -8.26 5.44 13.33
N ALA A 106 -7.80 4.19 13.17
CA ALA A 106 -8.27 3.33 12.10
C ALA A 106 -9.73 2.94 12.33
N LEU A 107 -10.56 3.09 11.31
CA LEU A 107 -11.93 2.62 11.35
C LEU A 107 -12.03 1.17 10.87
N PRO A 108 -13.00 0.38 11.35
CA PRO A 108 -13.32 -0.92 10.79
C PRO A 108 -13.60 -0.83 9.29
N THR A 109 -13.24 -1.86 8.55
CA THR A 109 -13.57 -1.90 7.12
C THR A 109 -15.01 -2.33 6.92
N ARG A 110 -15.69 -1.74 5.96
CA ARG A 110 -17.01 -2.22 5.52
C ARG A 110 -16.85 -3.46 4.66
N ARG A 111 -17.37 -4.59 5.10
CA ARG A 111 -17.32 -5.85 4.34
C ARG A 111 -18.46 -5.92 3.34
N VAL A 112 -18.11 -6.28 2.10
CA VAL A 112 -19.06 -6.59 1.03
C VAL A 112 -18.63 -7.86 0.33
N TYR A 113 -19.58 -8.55 -0.31
CA TYR A 113 -19.31 -9.79 -1.03
C TYR A 113 -19.51 -9.60 -2.54
N ILE A 114 -18.51 -9.99 -3.32
CA ILE A 114 -18.55 -9.94 -4.79
C ILE A 114 -18.66 -11.37 -5.32
N PRO A 115 -19.62 -11.66 -6.21
CA PRO A 115 -19.76 -12.98 -6.81
C PRO A 115 -18.54 -13.29 -7.71
N LYS A 116 -18.03 -14.51 -7.63
CA LYS A 116 -17.04 -15.06 -8.55
C LYS A 116 -17.71 -15.83 -9.68
N ARG A 117 -17.01 -16.03 -10.81
CA ARG A 117 -17.51 -16.81 -11.95
C ARG A 117 -17.90 -18.26 -11.58
N ASN A 118 -17.30 -18.83 -10.54
CA ASN A 118 -17.58 -20.19 -10.05
C ASN A 118 -18.72 -20.25 -8.99
N GLY A 119 -19.55 -19.22 -8.87
CA GLY A 119 -20.64 -19.13 -7.92
C GLY A 119 -20.24 -18.83 -6.47
N LYS A 120 -18.96 -18.90 -6.12
CA LYS A 120 -18.48 -18.53 -4.78
C LYS A 120 -18.44 -17.02 -4.60
N LYS A 121 -18.52 -16.55 -3.36
CA LYS A 121 -18.39 -15.13 -3.01
C LYS A 121 -16.95 -14.81 -2.61
N ARG A 122 -16.48 -13.62 -2.98
CA ARG A 122 -15.21 -13.04 -2.52
C ARG A 122 -15.51 -11.91 -1.55
N SER A 123 -14.97 -11.96 -0.35
CA SER A 123 -15.06 -10.86 0.60
C SER A 123 -14.16 -9.69 0.17
N LEU A 124 -14.68 -8.48 0.29
CA LEU A 124 -13.93 -7.23 0.05
C LEU A 124 -14.13 -6.33 1.27
N GLY A 125 -13.03 -5.93 1.91
CA GLY A 125 -13.04 -4.96 2.99
C GLY A 125 -12.78 -3.56 2.45
N ILE A 126 -13.74 -2.66 2.60
CA ILE A 126 -13.68 -1.28 2.08
C ILE A 126 -13.32 -0.33 3.23
N PRO A 127 -12.09 0.21 3.30
CA PRO A 127 -11.71 1.17 4.33
C PRO A 127 -12.37 2.54 4.08
N ALA A 128 -12.49 3.36 5.12
CA ALA A 128 -12.89 4.76 5.02
C ALA A 128 -11.95 5.57 4.10
N ILE A 129 -12.44 6.65 3.51
CA ILE A 129 -11.65 7.49 2.60
C ILE A 129 -10.38 8.02 3.28
N LYS A 130 -10.46 8.44 4.55
CA LYS A 130 -9.30 8.89 5.31
C LYS A 130 -8.26 7.77 5.50
N ASP A 131 -8.70 6.57 5.83
CA ASP A 131 -7.81 5.42 5.95
C ASP A 131 -7.14 5.09 4.62
N ARG A 132 -7.87 5.13 3.49
CA ARG A 132 -7.29 4.93 2.16
C ARG A 132 -6.23 5.96 1.83
N ILE A 133 -6.43 7.24 2.18
CA ILE A 133 -5.43 8.30 2.00
C ILE A 133 -4.20 8.01 2.86
N GLY A 134 -4.38 7.68 4.14
CA GLY A 134 -3.29 7.27 5.02
C GLY A 134 -2.53 6.05 4.50
N GLN A 135 -3.25 5.03 4.03
CA GLN A 135 -2.67 3.83 3.42
C GLN A 135 -1.89 4.16 2.14
N ALA A 136 -2.36 5.10 1.32
CA ALA A 136 -1.64 5.55 0.13
C ALA A 136 -0.32 6.25 0.49
N ILE A 137 -0.32 7.11 1.53
CA ILE A 137 0.89 7.76 2.04
C ILE A 137 1.88 6.71 2.57
N MET A 138 1.41 5.75 3.38
CA MET A 138 2.25 4.68 3.91
C MET A 138 2.79 3.79 2.80
N LYS A 139 1.98 3.43 1.81
CA LYS A 139 2.44 2.68 0.64
C LYS A 139 3.58 3.40 -0.05
N MET A 140 3.45 4.70 -0.35
CA MET A 140 4.52 5.49 -0.96
C MET A 140 5.81 5.53 -0.12
N ALA A 141 5.70 5.52 1.22
CA ALA A 141 6.86 5.51 2.09
C ALA A 141 7.57 4.15 2.15
N TYR A 142 6.83 3.06 2.07
CA TYR A 142 7.34 1.69 2.23
C TYR A 142 7.79 1.07 0.91
N GLU A 143 7.08 1.33 -0.18
CA GLU A 143 7.34 0.74 -1.50
C GLU A 143 8.82 0.90 -1.94
N PRO A 144 9.45 2.08 -1.92
CA PRO A 144 10.85 2.22 -2.31
C PRO A 144 11.85 1.54 -1.36
N VAL A 145 11.43 1.21 -0.12
CA VAL A 145 12.27 0.48 0.85
C VAL A 145 12.29 -1.01 0.53
N PHE A 146 11.14 -1.58 0.16
CA PHE A 146 11.00 -3.02 -0.08
C PHE A 146 11.25 -3.42 -1.52
N GLU A 147 11.04 -2.51 -2.49
CA GLU A 147 11.26 -2.78 -3.92
C GLU A 147 12.67 -3.30 -4.22
N ILE A 148 13.67 -2.83 -3.48
CA ILE A 148 15.07 -3.28 -3.60
C ILE A 148 15.26 -4.75 -3.20
N SER A 149 14.31 -5.30 -2.42
CA SER A 149 14.39 -6.67 -1.88
C SER A 149 13.58 -7.68 -2.66
N PHE A 150 12.65 -7.21 -3.48
CA PHE A 150 11.78 -8.11 -4.24
C PHE A 150 12.56 -8.81 -5.34
N GLU A 151 12.27 -10.11 -5.52
CA GLU A 151 12.86 -10.92 -6.57
C GLU A 151 12.57 -10.31 -7.95
N THR A 152 13.51 -10.49 -8.89
CA THR A 152 13.36 -9.95 -10.25
C THR A 152 12.17 -10.57 -10.98
N GLN A 153 11.84 -11.82 -10.72
CA GLN A 153 10.73 -12.58 -11.28
C GLN A 153 9.40 -12.40 -10.53
N SER A 154 9.34 -11.53 -9.54
CA SER A 154 8.08 -11.20 -8.87
C SER A 154 7.41 -10.02 -9.57
N TYR A 155 6.20 -10.21 -10.09
CA TYR A 155 5.49 -9.23 -10.93
C TYR A 155 4.25 -8.64 -10.24
N GLY A 156 3.59 -9.39 -9.36
CA GLY A 156 2.32 -9.01 -8.76
C GLY A 156 2.39 -7.74 -7.91
N PHE A 157 1.50 -6.78 -8.19
CA PHE A 157 1.29 -5.56 -7.39
C PHE A 157 2.51 -4.64 -7.24
N ARG A 158 3.49 -4.76 -8.09
CA ARG A 158 4.71 -3.93 -8.08
C ARG A 158 4.63 -2.79 -9.09
N PRO A 159 5.24 -1.62 -8.81
CA PRO A 159 5.26 -0.51 -9.75
C PRO A 159 6.06 -0.86 -11.00
N GLY A 160 5.52 -0.45 -12.18
CA GLY A 160 6.18 -0.67 -13.46
C GLY A 160 6.25 -2.12 -13.91
N ARG A 161 5.47 -3.02 -13.30
CA ARG A 161 5.37 -4.44 -13.66
C ARG A 161 3.93 -4.84 -13.93
N SER A 162 3.73 -5.71 -14.90
CA SER A 162 2.41 -6.18 -15.34
C SER A 162 2.37 -7.70 -15.49
N CYS A 163 1.18 -8.24 -15.73
CA CYS A 163 1.02 -9.65 -16.08
C CYS A 163 1.63 -9.97 -17.46
N HIS A 164 1.70 -8.99 -18.37
CA HIS A 164 2.34 -9.18 -19.68
C HIS A 164 3.84 -9.40 -19.53
N ASP A 165 4.50 -8.66 -18.63
CA ASP A 165 5.93 -8.85 -18.35
C ASP A 165 6.20 -10.25 -17.75
N ALA A 166 5.29 -10.75 -16.89
CA ALA A 166 5.37 -12.11 -16.34
C ALA A 166 5.22 -13.17 -17.43
N ILE A 167 4.24 -12.99 -18.34
CA ILE A 167 4.01 -13.93 -19.46
C ILE A 167 5.24 -13.94 -20.39
N GLU A 168 5.81 -12.77 -20.69
CA GLU A 168 7.01 -12.68 -21.52
C GLU A 168 8.21 -13.38 -20.89
N ASP A 169 8.44 -13.21 -19.60
CA ASP A 169 9.53 -13.88 -18.87
C ASP A 169 9.35 -15.40 -18.87
N ILE A 170 8.11 -15.90 -18.64
CA ILE A 170 7.78 -17.33 -18.73
C ILE A 170 8.05 -17.84 -20.14
N PHE A 171 7.58 -17.13 -21.17
CA PHE A 171 7.80 -17.50 -22.56
C PHE A 171 9.29 -17.61 -22.91
N GLN A 172 10.10 -16.61 -22.54
CA GLN A 172 11.54 -16.62 -22.79
C GLN A 172 12.26 -17.75 -22.03
N THR A 173 11.78 -18.08 -20.84
CA THR A 173 12.35 -19.16 -20.02
C THR A 173 12.02 -20.55 -20.56
N LEU A 174 10.83 -20.75 -21.10
CA LEU A 174 10.32 -22.07 -21.54
C LEU A 174 10.34 -22.28 -23.06
N LYS A 175 10.83 -21.32 -23.86
CA LYS A 175 10.90 -21.45 -25.30
C LYS A 175 11.75 -22.65 -25.75
N GLN A 176 11.62 -23.03 -27.01
CA GLN A 176 12.36 -24.15 -27.62
C GLN A 176 13.87 -24.02 -27.36
N GLY A 177 14.50 -25.11 -26.93
CA GLY A 177 15.92 -25.12 -26.52
C GLY A 177 16.18 -24.81 -25.05
N SER A 178 15.13 -24.56 -24.26
CA SER A 178 15.28 -24.40 -22.80
C SER A 178 15.79 -25.69 -22.14
N THR A 179 16.63 -25.51 -21.12
CA THR A 179 17.08 -26.59 -20.24
C THR A 179 16.04 -26.98 -19.18
N TYR A 180 15.07 -26.11 -18.91
CA TYR A 180 13.99 -26.38 -17.96
C TYR A 180 12.96 -27.31 -18.58
N LYS A 181 12.71 -28.46 -17.94
CA LYS A 181 11.77 -29.50 -18.39
C LYS A 181 10.56 -29.67 -17.46
N TRP A 182 10.58 -29.04 -16.31
CA TRP A 182 9.55 -29.16 -15.29
C TRP A 182 9.03 -27.80 -14.90
N VAL A 183 7.71 -27.70 -14.70
CA VAL A 183 7.02 -26.50 -14.22
C VAL A 183 6.27 -26.88 -12.95
N LEU A 184 6.51 -26.14 -11.86
CA LEU A 184 5.71 -26.23 -10.66
C LEU A 184 4.67 -25.10 -10.68
N ASP A 185 3.39 -25.47 -10.77
CA ASP A 185 2.26 -24.54 -10.58
C ASP A 185 1.80 -24.63 -9.12
N ALA A 186 1.92 -23.51 -8.39
CA ALA A 186 1.58 -23.45 -6.97
C ALA A 186 0.80 -22.17 -6.66
N ASP A 187 -0.25 -22.31 -5.84
CA ASP A 187 -1.08 -21.18 -5.38
C ASP A 187 -1.17 -21.14 -3.85
N ILE A 188 -1.19 -19.94 -3.30
CA ILE A 188 -1.34 -19.74 -1.85
C ILE A 188 -2.81 -19.56 -1.53
N LYS A 189 -3.41 -20.57 -0.92
CA LYS A 189 -4.82 -20.52 -0.51
C LYS A 189 -5.09 -19.38 0.44
N ALA A 190 -6.03 -18.48 0.05
CA ALA A 190 -6.47 -17.34 0.86
C ALA A 190 -5.31 -16.46 1.37
N ALA A 191 -4.32 -16.16 0.50
CA ALA A 191 -3.09 -15.45 0.88
C ALA A 191 -3.36 -14.17 1.69
N PHE A 192 -4.35 -13.35 1.28
CA PHE A 192 -4.68 -12.11 1.99
C PHE A 192 -5.33 -12.33 3.35
N ASP A 193 -6.03 -13.44 3.54
CA ASP A 193 -6.82 -13.71 4.75
C ASP A 193 -5.98 -14.40 5.83
N ASN A 194 -4.89 -15.07 5.45
CA ASN A 194 -4.10 -15.93 6.35
C ASN A 194 -2.74 -15.34 6.77
N ILE A 195 -2.35 -14.14 6.31
CA ILE A 195 -1.07 -13.55 6.68
C ILE A 195 -1.10 -13.13 8.16
N SER A 196 -0.16 -13.62 8.95
CA SER A 196 -0.01 -13.23 10.36
C SER A 196 0.29 -11.73 10.50
N HIS A 197 -0.49 -11.04 11.33
CA HIS A 197 -0.24 -9.64 11.69
C HIS A 197 1.13 -9.44 12.32
N ASP A 198 1.52 -10.33 13.25
CA ASP A 198 2.79 -10.23 13.94
C ASP A 198 3.97 -10.45 12.99
N PHE A 199 3.80 -11.36 12.01
CA PHE A 199 4.81 -11.55 10.98
C PHE A 199 5.03 -10.29 10.14
N ILE A 200 3.95 -9.65 9.64
CA ILE A 200 4.04 -8.38 8.92
C ILE A 200 4.72 -7.32 9.79
N LEU A 201 4.25 -7.16 11.05
CA LEU A 201 4.75 -6.15 11.98
C LEU A 201 6.22 -6.37 12.36
N LYS A 202 6.68 -7.62 12.42
CA LYS A 202 8.10 -7.96 12.61
C LYS A 202 8.93 -7.53 11.39
N LYS A 203 8.44 -7.72 10.16
CA LYS A 203 9.16 -7.34 8.93
C LYS A 203 9.32 -5.84 8.73
N ILE A 204 8.41 -5.07 9.28
CA ILE A 204 8.45 -3.60 9.25
C ILE A 204 8.93 -2.98 10.57
N GLU A 205 9.57 -3.77 11.41
CA GLU A 205 10.08 -3.30 12.68
C GLU A 205 11.09 -2.15 12.52
N GLY A 206 11.02 -1.17 13.41
CA GLY A 206 11.87 0.02 13.36
C GLY A 206 11.53 1.01 12.25
N LEU A 207 10.60 0.71 11.32
CA LEU A 207 10.18 1.65 10.28
C LEU A 207 9.09 2.61 10.77
N PRO A 208 9.13 3.89 10.34
CA PRO A 208 8.13 4.89 10.71
C PRO A 208 6.73 4.52 10.21
N GLY A 209 5.73 4.60 11.07
CA GLY A 209 4.33 4.30 10.73
C GLY A 209 3.88 2.87 11.06
N ARG A 210 4.77 2.00 11.61
CA ARG A 210 4.43 0.64 12.02
C ARG A 210 3.17 0.58 12.90
N ASN A 211 3.02 1.50 13.85
CA ASN A 211 1.84 1.53 14.73
C ASN A 211 0.54 1.88 14.00
N VAL A 212 0.60 2.71 12.96
CA VAL A 212 -0.56 3.03 12.13
C VAL A 212 -0.98 1.79 11.32
N ILE A 213 -0.02 1.07 10.74
CA ILE A 213 -0.27 -0.19 10.03
C ILE A 213 -0.88 -1.22 10.99
N ARG A 214 -0.35 -1.35 12.21
CA ARG A 214 -0.93 -2.22 13.26
C ARG A 214 -2.40 -1.90 13.52
N LYS A 215 -2.77 -0.61 13.63
CA LYS A 215 -4.15 -0.18 13.83
C LYS A 215 -5.05 -0.62 12.68
N TRP A 216 -4.63 -0.46 11.43
CA TRP A 216 -5.41 -0.92 10.26
C TRP A 216 -5.56 -2.44 10.19
N LEU A 217 -4.51 -3.20 10.55
CA LEU A 217 -4.60 -4.66 10.58
C LEU A 217 -5.57 -5.16 11.66
N LYS A 218 -5.64 -4.46 12.80
CA LYS A 218 -6.50 -4.81 13.95
C LYS A 218 -7.83 -4.04 14.00
N ALA A 219 -8.15 -3.24 12.99
CA ALA A 219 -9.36 -2.42 13.00
C ALA A 219 -10.66 -3.22 12.88
N GLY A 220 -10.60 -4.48 12.52
CA GLY A 220 -11.79 -5.30 12.30
C GLY A 220 -12.57 -4.94 11.03
N TYR A 221 -13.75 -5.50 10.95
CA TYR A 221 -14.69 -5.18 9.87
C TYR A 221 -16.14 -5.19 10.38
N VAL A 222 -16.99 -4.45 9.67
CA VAL A 222 -18.43 -4.44 9.91
C VAL A 222 -19.13 -5.03 8.69
N GLU A 223 -20.04 -5.95 8.95
CA GLU A 223 -20.87 -6.62 7.98
C GLU A 223 -22.30 -6.13 8.10
N GLU A 224 -22.98 -5.92 6.96
CA GLU A 224 -24.38 -5.46 6.89
C GLU A 224 -24.69 -4.20 7.73
N TRP A 225 -23.69 -3.35 8.00
CA TRP A 225 -23.78 -2.13 8.84
C TRP A 225 -24.14 -2.38 10.31
N LYS A 226 -24.13 -3.63 10.77
CA LYS A 226 -24.62 -4.00 12.11
C LYS A 226 -23.63 -4.82 12.92
N HIS A 227 -22.94 -5.78 12.30
CA HIS A 227 -22.15 -6.75 13.02
C HIS A 227 -20.67 -6.44 12.89
N TYR A 228 -20.03 -6.15 14.01
CA TYR A 228 -18.57 -5.95 14.09
C TYR A 228 -17.87 -7.29 14.36
N TYR A 229 -16.75 -7.49 13.69
CA TYR A 229 -15.88 -8.64 13.86
C TYR A 229 -14.43 -8.18 13.98
N ASP A 230 -13.72 -8.76 14.93
CA ASP A 230 -12.27 -8.58 15.06
C ASP A 230 -11.51 -9.28 13.93
N THR A 231 -10.27 -8.84 13.69
CA THR A 231 -9.34 -9.49 12.78
C THR A 231 -8.05 -9.87 13.49
N GLU A 232 -7.77 -11.17 13.56
CA GLU A 232 -6.56 -11.72 14.18
C GLU A 232 -5.46 -11.97 13.15
N SER A 233 -5.85 -12.17 11.90
CA SER A 233 -4.95 -12.42 10.76
C SER A 233 -5.46 -11.75 9.50
N GLY A 234 -4.62 -11.73 8.49
CA GLY A 234 -4.95 -11.24 7.16
C GLY A 234 -4.81 -9.73 7.00
N SER A 235 -5.02 -9.30 5.78
CA SER A 235 -5.05 -7.89 5.38
C SER A 235 -6.29 -7.63 4.54
N PRO A 236 -7.09 -6.58 4.81
CA PRO A 236 -8.35 -6.36 4.12
C PRO A 236 -8.18 -6.36 2.60
N GLN A 237 -8.85 -7.27 1.88
CA GLN A 237 -8.91 -7.21 0.43
C GLN A 237 -9.68 -5.94 0.02
N GLY A 238 -8.95 -4.95 -0.51
CA GLY A 238 -9.48 -3.61 -0.84
C GLY A 238 -8.73 -2.47 -0.17
N GLY A 239 -7.88 -2.76 0.81
CA GLY A 239 -6.94 -1.80 1.35
C GLY A 239 -5.85 -1.44 0.32
N ILE A 240 -5.51 -0.15 0.21
CA ILE A 240 -4.50 0.33 -0.75
C ILE A 240 -3.10 -0.22 -0.44
N ILE A 241 -2.78 -0.41 0.83
CA ILE A 241 -1.48 -0.93 1.28
C ILE A 241 -1.42 -2.46 1.31
N SER A 242 -2.57 -3.15 1.34
CA SER A 242 -2.65 -4.60 1.52
C SER A 242 -1.84 -5.41 0.50
N PRO A 243 -1.81 -5.07 -0.80
CA PRO A 243 -0.97 -5.78 -1.77
C PRO A 243 0.53 -5.66 -1.46
N LEU A 244 0.98 -4.50 -1.00
CA LEU A 244 2.38 -4.32 -0.60
C LEU A 244 2.71 -5.14 0.66
N LEU A 245 1.83 -5.16 1.66
CA LEU A 245 2.02 -5.96 2.88
C LEU A 245 2.05 -7.46 2.57
N SER A 246 1.21 -7.91 1.64
CA SER A 246 1.23 -9.28 1.14
C SER A 246 2.57 -9.62 0.47
N ASN A 247 3.06 -8.77 -0.43
CA ASN A 247 4.37 -8.96 -1.05
C ASN A 247 5.52 -8.99 -0.03
N ILE A 248 5.47 -8.12 1.00
CA ILE A 248 6.46 -8.12 2.09
C ILE A 248 6.43 -9.45 2.86
N ALA A 249 5.26 -10.02 3.10
CA ALA A 249 5.11 -11.29 3.80
C ALA A 249 5.60 -12.46 2.93
N VAL A 250 5.15 -12.56 1.68
CA VAL A 250 5.49 -13.67 0.76
C VAL A 250 6.97 -13.69 0.42
N LEU A 251 7.60 -12.54 0.14
CA LEU A 251 9.03 -12.46 -0.19
C LEU A 251 9.95 -13.16 0.82
N TRP A 252 9.61 -13.11 2.11
CA TRP A 252 10.44 -13.69 3.15
C TRP A 252 10.14 -15.17 3.40
N SER A 253 8.95 -15.63 3.10
CA SER A 253 8.63 -17.06 3.20
C SER A 253 9.34 -17.86 2.13
N THR A 254 9.44 -17.33 0.90
CA THR A 254 10.18 -17.99 -0.19
C THR A 254 11.68 -18.08 0.06
N ARG A 255 12.32 -17.03 0.62
CA ARG A 255 13.74 -17.06 0.97
C ARG A 255 14.10 -18.05 2.08
N THR A 256 13.15 -18.43 2.91
CA THR A 256 13.35 -19.41 4.00
C THR A 256 13.00 -20.83 3.55
N ALA A 257 12.03 -20.98 2.65
CA ALA A 257 11.56 -22.27 2.16
C ALA A 257 12.47 -22.90 1.08
N PHE A 258 13.21 -22.08 0.31
CA PHE A 258 14.07 -22.52 -0.79
C PHE A 258 15.59 -22.33 -0.50
N ARG A 259 16.00 -22.27 0.75
CA ARG A 259 17.40 -22.55 1.09
C ARG A 259 17.57 -24.08 1.11
N LEU A 260 17.71 -24.64 -0.06
CA LEU A 260 18.31 -25.96 -0.31
C LEU A 260 19.82 -25.79 -0.51
#